data_813e752677f69521496e5a194fb53323
#
_entry.id   813e752677f69521496e5a194fb53323
#
_cell.length_a   1.000
_cell.length_b   1.000
_cell.length_c   1.000
_cell.angle_alpha   90.00
_cell.angle_beta   90.00
_cell.angle_gamma   90.00
#
_symmetry.space_group_name_H-M   'P 1'
#
loop_
_entity.id
_entity.type
_entity.pdbx_description
1 polymer ?
#
loop_
_entity_poly.entity_id
_entity_poly.type
_entity_poly.pdbx_seq_one_letter_code
_entity_poly.pdbx_strand_id
1 'polypeptide(L)'
;LIKTVPGNFLDIKMKEVSEVKLPNLDEEFFKSINMDVKTKAEFEKKIEEQLQTDLKTNLKTKTKQRIFDAFESSNQIDIPQSMIISEANNLRNNTAQQMGLDIGKLEEDQFPIDNFKENALKRVRLGVLINKLIEENNISVDNDTLKKEIEDKSKSFKDPEQYVNWIYGNEEQLKNIESLVLEDKV
;
A
#
# COMPACT_ATOMS: atom_id res chain seq x y z
N LEU A 1 -16.59 31.37 2.50
CA LEU A 1 -17.98 31.93 2.49
C LEU A 1 -18.79 31.19 3.55
N ILE A 2 -18.97 31.81 4.71
CA ILE A 2 -19.84 31.29 5.79
C ILE A 2 -21.26 31.65 5.41
N LYS A 3 -22.12 30.65 5.16
CA LYS A 3 -23.55 30.88 4.98
C LYS A 3 -24.16 31.19 6.36
N THR A 4 -24.55 32.41 6.58
CA THR A 4 -25.34 32.82 7.76
C THR A 4 -26.78 32.32 7.63
N VAL A 5 -27.26 31.61 8.63
CA VAL A 5 -28.67 31.25 8.80
C VAL A 5 -29.38 32.52 9.31
N PRO A 6 -30.52 32.95 8.73
CA PRO A 6 -31.22 34.13 9.21
C PRO A 6 -31.67 34.02 10.66
N GLY A 7 -31.21 34.94 11.51
CA GLY A 7 -31.60 35.03 12.92
C GLY A 7 -30.51 34.75 13.97
N ASN A 8 -29.33 34.27 13.60
CA ASN A 8 -28.20 34.08 14.52
C ASN A 8 -27.06 35.03 14.17
N PHE A 9 -26.77 35.95 15.02
CA PHE A 9 -25.58 36.81 14.96
C PHE A 9 -24.43 36.07 15.68
N LEU A 10 -23.35 35.82 14.97
CA LEU A 10 -22.09 35.29 15.54
C LEU A 10 -21.13 36.49 15.65
N ASP A 11 -20.81 36.87 16.87
CA ASP A 11 -19.71 37.80 17.16
C ASP A 11 -18.37 37.03 17.08
N ILE A 12 -17.63 37.23 15.99
CA ILE A 12 -16.32 36.63 15.80
C ILE A 12 -15.25 37.65 16.18
N LYS A 13 -14.53 37.38 17.26
CA LYS A 13 -13.35 38.13 17.67
C LYS A 13 -12.10 37.39 17.24
N MET A 14 -11.34 37.97 16.31
CA MET A 14 -10.03 37.43 15.94
C MET A 14 -9.09 37.56 17.13
N LYS A 15 -8.52 36.41 17.60
CA LYS A 15 -7.62 36.38 18.78
C LYS A 15 -6.17 36.47 18.38
N GLU A 16 -5.81 35.86 17.25
CA GLU A 16 -4.44 35.76 16.79
C GLU A 16 -4.40 35.64 15.26
N VAL A 17 -3.41 36.26 14.66
CA VAL A 17 -3.08 36.12 13.23
C VAL A 17 -1.67 35.57 13.16
N SER A 18 -1.51 34.38 12.62
CA SER A 18 -0.21 33.73 12.48
C SER A 18 0.20 33.68 11.01
N GLU A 19 1.45 33.97 10.73
CA GLU A 19 2.07 33.84 9.41
C GLU A 19 2.99 32.62 9.42
N VAL A 20 2.93 31.82 8.36
CA VAL A 20 3.84 30.68 8.21
C VAL A 20 5.20 31.18 7.77
N LYS A 21 6.19 31.07 8.64
CA LYS A 21 7.58 31.37 8.32
C LYS A 21 8.33 30.07 8.02
N LEU A 22 8.82 29.95 6.78
CA LEU A 22 9.63 28.82 6.40
C LEU A 22 10.98 28.84 7.12
N PRO A 23 11.46 27.70 7.62
CA PRO A 23 12.79 27.61 8.22
C PRO A 23 13.89 27.79 7.17
N ASN A 24 15.07 28.20 7.62
CA ASN A 24 16.25 28.18 6.77
C ASN A 24 16.67 26.71 6.51
N LEU A 25 17.19 26.48 5.29
CA LEU A 25 17.74 25.15 4.94
C LEU A 25 19.20 25.07 5.40
N ASP A 26 19.38 24.90 6.71
CA ASP A 26 20.67 24.80 7.40
C ASP A 26 20.82 23.45 8.12
N GLU A 27 21.98 23.22 8.71
CA GLU A 27 22.30 21.96 9.40
C GLU A 27 21.36 21.64 10.56
N GLU A 28 20.83 22.66 11.23
CA GLU A 28 19.89 22.51 12.34
C GLU A 28 18.54 22.01 11.83
N PHE A 29 18.07 22.56 10.72
CA PHE A 29 16.87 22.09 10.03
C PHE A 29 17.02 20.63 9.57
N PHE A 30 18.15 20.28 8.92
CA PHE A 30 18.36 18.91 8.43
C PHE A 30 18.38 17.89 9.55
N LYS A 31 18.98 18.22 10.70
CA LYS A 31 18.93 17.37 11.91
C LYS A 31 17.52 17.22 12.46
N SER A 32 16.72 18.29 12.44
CA SER A 32 15.33 18.26 12.96
C SER A 32 14.42 17.31 12.19
N ILE A 33 14.69 17.12 10.90
CA ILE A 33 13.97 16.18 10.03
C ILE A 33 14.68 14.82 9.89
N ASN A 34 15.68 14.54 10.73
CA ASN A 34 16.47 13.30 10.71
C ASN A 34 17.14 12.98 9.36
N MET A 35 17.54 14.00 8.62
CA MET A 35 18.31 13.85 7.39
C MET A 35 19.80 14.06 7.66
N ASP A 36 20.61 13.06 7.33
CA ASP A 36 22.07 13.15 7.40
C ASP A 36 22.61 13.81 6.13
N VAL A 37 22.48 15.15 6.07
CA VAL A 37 23.01 16.03 5.03
C VAL A 37 23.53 17.30 5.66
N LYS A 38 24.55 17.91 5.05
CA LYS A 38 25.24 19.09 5.61
C LYS A 38 24.98 20.35 4.79
N THR A 39 24.66 20.20 3.54
CA THR A 39 24.49 21.32 2.62
C THR A 39 23.13 21.29 1.93
N LYS A 40 22.66 22.45 1.51
CA LYS A 40 21.43 22.59 0.72
C LYS A 40 21.49 21.76 -0.57
N ALA A 41 22.65 21.72 -1.23
CA ALA A 41 22.82 20.95 -2.47
C ALA A 41 22.69 19.43 -2.24
N GLU A 42 23.25 18.91 -1.14
CA GLU A 42 23.08 17.50 -0.76
C GLU A 42 21.62 17.19 -0.41
N PHE A 43 20.95 18.12 0.28
CA PHE A 43 19.53 17.99 0.60
C PHE A 43 18.68 17.92 -0.66
N GLU A 44 18.85 18.87 -1.58
CA GLU A 44 18.11 18.91 -2.85
C GLU A 44 18.34 17.62 -3.66
N LYS A 45 19.59 17.16 -3.75
CA LYS A 45 19.93 15.89 -4.43
C LYS A 45 19.24 14.69 -3.80
N LYS A 46 19.24 14.61 -2.46
CA LYS A 46 18.60 13.49 -1.75
C LYS A 46 17.08 13.49 -1.92
N ILE A 47 16.47 14.67 -1.93
CA ILE A 47 15.03 14.82 -2.23
C ILE A 47 14.74 14.44 -3.68
N GLU A 48 15.57 14.85 -4.64
CA GLU A 48 15.42 14.47 -6.04
C GLU A 48 15.50 12.94 -6.23
N GLU A 49 16.49 12.29 -5.62
CA GLU A 49 16.65 10.83 -5.64
C GLU A 49 15.44 10.12 -5.03
N GLN A 50 14.91 10.65 -3.92
CA GLN A 50 13.69 10.13 -3.29
C GLN A 50 12.48 10.28 -4.21
N LEU A 51 12.28 11.47 -4.77
CA LEU A 51 11.16 11.73 -5.69
C LEU A 51 11.24 10.88 -6.96
N GLN A 52 12.44 10.65 -7.51
CA GLN A 52 12.63 9.76 -8.66
C GLN A 52 12.27 8.31 -8.31
N THR A 53 12.65 7.86 -7.11
CA THR A 53 12.31 6.52 -6.62
C THR A 53 10.81 6.37 -6.42
N ASP A 54 10.19 7.35 -5.79
CA ASP A 54 8.73 7.38 -5.57
C ASP A 54 7.97 7.42 -6.90
N LEU A 55 8.43 8.24 -7.86
CA LEU A 55 7.85 8.31 -9.19
C LEU A 55 7.93 6.95 -9.91
N LYS A 56 9.11 6.31 -9.88
CA LYS A 56 9.32 4.99 -10.51
C LYS A 56 8.40 3.93 -9.89
N THR A 57 8.29 3.92 -8.56
CA THR A 57 7.40 2.99 -7.83
C THR A 57 5.93 3.24 -8.17
N ASN A 58 5.51 4.50 -8.17
CA ASN A 58 4.14 4.88 -8.52
C ASN A 58 3.78 4.54 -9.97
N LEU A 59 4.72 4.77 -10.91
CA LEU A 59 4.52 4.39 -12.32
C LEU A 59 4.40 2.88 -12.47
N LYS A 60 5.29 2.10 -11.81
CA LYS A 60 5.22 0.63 -11.82
C LYS A 60 3.86 0.15 -11.30
N THR A 61 3.43 0.65 -10.15
CA THR A 61 2.14 0.29 -9.52
C THR A 61 0.95 0.63 -10.42
N LYS A 62 0.91 1.84 -10.99
CA LYS A 62 -0.16 2.24 -11.91
C LYS A 62 -0.19 1.43 -13.19
N THR A 63 0.98 1.10 -13.74
CA THR A 63 1.08 0.28 -14.95
C THR A 63 0.58 -1.13 -14.67
N LYS A 64 1.02 -1.74 -13.57
CA LYS A 64 0.57 -3.06 -13.11
C LYS A 64 -0.94 -3.08 -12.93
N GLN A 65 -1.51 -2.09 -12.24
CA GLN A 65 -2.95 -1.98 -12.06
C GLN A 65 -3.71 -1.93 -13.39
N ARG A 66 -3.25 -1.12 -14.35
CA ARG A 66 -3.88 -1.04 -15.68
C ARG A 66 -3.82 -2.34 -16.47
N ILE A 67 -2.70 -3.06 -16.36
CA ILE A 67 -2.55 -4.38 -17.00
C ILE A 67 -3.55 -5.35 -16.38
N PHE A 68 -3.65 -5.39 -15.06
CA PHE A 68 -4.57 -6.27 -14.34
C PHE A 68 -6.03 -5.96 -14.62
N ASP A 69 -6.41 -4.68 -14.64
CA ASP A 69 -7.77 -4.25 -14.98
C ASP A 69 -8.15 -4.67 -16.41
N ALA A 70 -7.23 -4.48 -17.37
CA ALA A 70 -7.42 -4.91 -18.75
C ALA A 70 -7.49 -6.43 -18.87
N PHE A 71 -6.64 -7.15 -18.16
CA PHE A 71 -6.60 -8.60 -18.16
C PHE A 71 -7.86 -9.21 -17.55
N GLU A 72 -8.32 -8.71 -16.40
CA GLU A 72 -9.55 -9.13 -15.75
C GLU A 72 -10.78 -8.84 -16.61
N SER A 73 -10.87 -7.64 -17.20
CA SER A 73 -12.01 -7.27 -18.05
C SER A 73 -12.10 -8.08 -19.33
N SER A 74 -10.97 -8.51 -19.90
CA SER A 74 -10.89 -9.31 -21.11
C SER A 74 -11.14 -10.81 -20.85
N ASN A 75 -11.02 -11.28 -19.61
CA ASN A 75 -11.10 -12.70 -19.24
C ASN A 75 -12.16 -12.90 -18.14
N GLN A 76 -13.42 -12.75 -18.52
CA GLN A 76 -14.55 -12.97 -17.61
C GLN A 76 -14.75 -14.47 -17.37
N ILE A 77 -14.33 -14.95 -16.18
CA ILE A 77 -14.54 -16.34 -15.74
C ILE A 77 -15.50 -16.36 -14.55
N ASP A 78 -16.29 -17.43 -14.46
CA ASP A 78 -17.18 -17.63 -13.33
C ASP A 78 -16.39 -18.06 -12.09
N ILE A 79 -16.65 -17.38 -10.99
CA ILE A 79 -15.99 -17.65 -9.70
C ILE A 79 -17.03 -18.23 -8.73
N PRO A 80 -16.72 -19.35 -8.04
CA PRO A 80 -17.58 -19.91 -7.02
C PRO A 80 -17.90 -18.89 -5.91
N GLN A 81 -19.18 -18.81 -5.52
CA GLN A 81 -19.64 -17.88 -4.48
C GLN A 81 -18.89 -18.05 -3.14
N SER A 82 -18.51 -19.27 -2.80
CA SER A 82 -17.72 -19.54 -1.58
C SER A 82 -16.37 -18.82 -1.55
N MET A 83 -15.69 -18.73 -2.70
CA MET A 83 -14.42 -18.02 -2.83
C MET A 83 -14.63 -16.51 -2.68
N ILE A 84 -15.70 -15.98 -3.32
CA ILE A 84 -16.03 -14.55 -3.24
C ILE A 84 -16.36 -14.16 -1.80
N ILE A 85 -17.17 -14.95 -1.10
CA ILE A 85 -17.56 -14.69 0.30
C ILE A 85 -16.34 -14.77 1.22
N SER A 86 -15.47 -15.77 1.02
CA SER A 86 -14.23 -15.91 1.80
C SER A 86 -13.34 -14.67 1.66
N GLU A 87 -13.08 -14.23 0.42
CA GLU A 87 -12.25 -13.06 0.17
C GLU A 87 -12.92 -11.75 0.61
N ALA A 88 -14.26 -11.63 0.46
CA ALA A 88 -14.99 -10.48 0.97
C ALA A 88 -14.88 -10.34 2.50
N ASN A 89 -14.91 -11.46 3.24
CA ASN A 89 -14.66 -11.46 4.68
C ASN A 89 -13.23 -11.05 5.01
N ASN A 90 -12.23 -11.53 4.25
CA ASN A 90 -10.83 -11.14 4.43
C ASN A 90 -10.66 -9.63 4.21
N LEU A 91 -11.21 -9.07 3.13
CA LEU A 91 -11.17 -7.63 2.85
C LEU A 91 -11.84 -6.81 3.95
N ARG A 92 -13.03 -7.25 4.39
CA ARG A 92 -13.77 -6.61 5.49
C ARG A 92 -12.94 -6.58 6.77
N ASN A 93 -12.37 -7.72 7.15
CA ASN A 93 -11.57 -7.86 8.35
C ASN A 93 -10.32 -6.99 8.32
N ASN A 94 -9.60 -7.01 7.20
CA ASN A 94 -8.40 -6.19 7.01
C ASN A 94 -8.73 -4.69 7.08
N THR A 95 -9.84 -4.27 6.46
CA THR A 95 -10.27 -2.88 6.51
C THR A 95 -10.64 -2.46 7.93
N ALA A 96 -11.38 -3.30 8.65
CA ALA A 96 -11.73 -3.04 10.04
C ALA A 96 -10.48 -2.91 10.94
N GLN A 97 -9.49 -3.79 10.77
CA GLN A 97 -8.21 -3.70 11.50
C GLN A 97 -7.44 -2.41 11.19
N GLN A 98 -7.39 -2.00 9.93
CA GLN A 98 -6.74 -0.74 9.53
C GLN A 98 -7.43 0.49 10.14
N MET A 99 -8.73 0.41 10.36
CA MET A 99 -9.51 1.45 11.04
C MET A 99 -9.43 1.37 12.57
N GLY A 100 -8.70 0.40 13.11
CA GLY A 100 -8.58 0.16 14.57
C GLY A 100 -9.86 -0.37 15.19
N LEU A 101 -10.76 -0.99 14.41
CA LEU A 101 -12.01 -1.56 14.86
C LEU A 101 -11.81 -3.01 15.31
N ASP A 102 -12.47 -3.39 16.41
CA ASP A 102 -12.49 -4.76 16.90
C ASP A 102 -13.51 -5.58 16.10
N ILE A 103 -13.02 -6.49 15.28
CA ILE A 103 -13.83 -7.32 14.37
C ILE A 103 -14.88 -8.13 15.14
N GLY A 104 -14.54 -8.57 16.36
CA GLY A 104 -15.45 -9.35 17.21
C GLY A 104 -16.64 -8.56 17.78
N LYS A 105 -16.59 -7.22 17.68
CA LYS A 105 -17.63 -6.30 18.17
C LYS A 105 -18.36 -5.56 17.04
N LEU A 106 -17.98 -5.80 15.79
CA LEU A 106 -18.64 -5.17 14.65
C LEU A 106 -19.98 -5.84 14.40
N GLU A 107 -21.05 -5.06 14.48
CA GLU A 107 -22.35 -5.47 14.00
C GLU A 107 -22.35 -5.52 12.46
N GLU A 108 -23.08 -6.49 11.91
CA GLU A 108 -23.11 -6.75 10.45
C GLU A 108 -23.59 -5.51 9.67
N ASP A 109 -24.48 -4.73 10.28
CA ASP A 109 -25.04 -3.50 9.70
C ASP A 109 -24.03 -2.35 9.59
N GLN A 110 -22.99 -2.33 10.43
CA GLN A 110 -21.98 -1.28 10.43
C GLN A 110 -20.93 -1.49 9.33
N PHE A 111 -20.72 -2.75 8.92
CA PHE A 111 -19.72 -3.14 7.95
C PHE A 111 -20.22 -4.28 7.06
N PRO A 112 -21.26 -4.03 6.20
CA PRO A 112 -21.89 -5.07 5.40
C PRO A 112 -20.89 -5.73 4.46
N ILE A 113 -20.89 -7.06 4.42
CA ILE A 113 -20.02 -7.84 3.54
C ILE A 113 -20.28 -7.53 2.07
N ASP A 114 -21.51 -7.12 1.72
CA ASP A 114 -21.90 -6.80 0.36
C ASP A 114 -21.05 -5.68 -0.25
N ASN A 115 -20.58 -4.74 0.55
CA ASN A 115 -19.71 -3.66 0.10
C ASN A 115 -18.33 -4.15 -0.37
N PHE A 116 -17.96 -5.38 -0.03
CA PHE A 116 -16.67 -5.99 -0.36
C PHE A 116 -16.75 -7.03 -1.48
N LYS A 117 -17.97 -7.52 -1.82
CA LYS A 117 -18.14 -8.62 -2.78
C LYS A 117 -17.63 -8.30 -4.18
N GLU A 118 -17.86 -7.09 -4.68
CA GLU A 118 -17.38 -6.71 -6.02
C GLU A 118 -15.85 -6.70 -6.09
N ASN A 119 -15.19 -6.10 -5.08
CA ASN A 119 -13.74 -6.10 -5.00
C ASN A 119 -13.17 -7.51 -4.77
N ALA A 120 -13.85 -8.32 -3.97
CA ALA A 120 -13.49 -9.72 -3.75
C ALA A 120 -13.56 -10.53 -5.04
N LEU A 121 -14.64 -10.38 -5.81
CA LEU A 121 -14.79 -11.04 -7.11
C LEU A 121 -13.62 -10.70 -8.06
N LYS A 122 -13.30 -9.41 -8.20
CA LYS A 122 -12.18 -8.96 -9.04
C LYS A 122 -10.85 -9.56 -8.58
N ARG A 123 -10.58 -9.55 -7.28
CA ARG A 123 -9.33 -10.11 -6.72
C ARG A 123 -9.22 -11.61 -6.93
N VAL A 124 -10.27 -12.36 -6.62
CA VAL A 124 -10.27 -13.82 -6.79
C VAL A 124 -10.12 -14.18 -8.27
N ARG A 125 -10.86 -13.50 -9.16
CA ARG A 125 -10.78 -13.73 -10.61
C ARG A 125 -9.36 -13.48 -11.11
N LEU A 126 -8.75 -12.35 -10.75
CA LEU A 126 -7.39 -12.02 -11.12
C LEU A 126 -6.39 -13.05 -10.59
N GLY A 127 -6.53 -13.48 -9.33
CA GLY A 127 -5.68 -14.50 -8.74
C GLY A 127 -5.75 -15.84 -9.48
N VAL A 128 -6.96 -16.28 -9.88
CA VAL A 128 -7.14 -17.51 -10.67
C VAL A 128 -6.49 -17.37 -12.05
N LEU A 129 -6.66 -16.22 -12.70
CA LEU A 129 -6.07 -15.94 -14.02
C LEU A 129 -4.54 -15.90 -13.96
N ILE A 130 -3.96 -15.24 -12.96
CA ILE A 130 -2.51 -15.18 -12.77
C ILE A 130 -1.95 -16.57 -12.49
N ASN A 131 -2.56 -17.35 -11.60
CA ASN A 131 -2.14 -18.73 -11.33
C ASN A 131 -2.15 -19.58 -12.60
N LYS A 132 -3.17 -19.43 -13.43
CA LYS A 132 -3.23 -20.13 -14.71
C LYS A 132 -2.11 -19.75 -15.66
N LEU A 133 -1.77 -18.45 -15.74
CA LEU A 133 -0.62 -17.99 -16.53
C LEU A 133 0.72 -18.55 -16.01
N ILE A 134 0.90 -18.58 -14.68
CA ILE A 134 2.08 -19.15 -14.05
C ILE A 134 2.23 -20.62 -14.42
N GLU A 135 1.15 -21.41 -14.32
CA GLU A 135 1.15 -22.82 -14.66
C GLU A 135 1.43 -23.07 -16.15
N GLU A 136 0.71 -22.39 -17.04
CA GLU A 136 0.84 -22.58 -18.48
C GLU A 136 2.20 -22.16 -19.03
N ASN A 137 2.83 -21.16 -18.44
CA ASN A 137 4.13 -20.65 -18.88
C ASN A 137 5.29 -21.21 -18.05
N ASN A 138 5.04 -22.12 -17.07
CA ASN A 138 6.03 -22.68 -16.16
C ASN A 138 6.87 -21.60 -15.46
N ILE A 139 6.22 -20.49 -15.06
CA ILE A 139 6.87 -19.38 -14.37
C ILE A 139 7.23 -19.85 -12.95
N SER A 140 8.49 -19.73 -12.58
CA SER A 140 8.97 -20.07 -11.25
C SER A 140 9.86 -18.97 -10.67
N VAL A 141 9.96 -18.95 -9.36
CA VAL A 141 10.90 -18.08 -8.63
C VAL A 141 12.14 -18.90 -8.31
N ASP A 142 13.28 -18.42 -8.77
CA ASP A 142 14.56 -18.95 -8.33
C ASP A 142 14.94 -18.33 -6.98
N ASN A 143 15.74 -19.09 -6.20
CA ASN A 143 16.16 -18.69 -4.86
C ASN A 143 16.93 -17.36 -4.85
N ASP A 144 17.68 -17.05 -5.90
CA ASP A 144 18.48 -15.82 -5.98
C ASP A 144 17.58 -14.60 -6.15
N THR A 145 16.55 -14.69 -7.00
CA THR A 145 15.55 -13.64 -7.16
C THR A 145 14.77 -13.40 -5.86
N LEU A 146 14.34 -14.47 -5.18
CA LEU A 146 13.63 -14.39 -3.91
C LEU A 146 14.49 -13.73 -2.84
N LYS A 147 15.75 -14.16 -2.72
CA LYS A 147 16.71 -13.59 -1.78
C LYS A 147 16.93 -12.10 -2.01
N LYS A 148 17.14 -11.71 -3.27
CA LYS A 148 17.32 -10.30 -3.65
C LYS A 148 16.12 -9.45 -3.28
N GLU A 149 14.90 -9.94 -3.53
CA GLU A 149 13.67 -9.21 -3.19
C GLU A 149 13.52 -9.03 -1.67
N ILE A 150 13.86 -10.06 -0.88
CA ILE A 150 13.86 -9.98 0.59
C ILE A 150 14.90 -8.97 1.08
N GLU A 151 16.11 -8.99 0.52
CA GLU A 151 17.18 -8.04 0.84
C GLU A 151 16.81 -6.61 0.44
N ASP A 152 16.20 -6.41 -0.73
CA ASP A 152 15.77 -5.07 -1.17
C ASP A 152 14.67 -4.51 -0.27
N LYS A 153 13.71 -5.32 0.14
CA LYS A 153 12.67 -4.93 1.10
C LYS A 153 13.23 -4.64 2.49
N SER A 154 14.24 -5.41 2.93
CA SER A 154 14.85 -5.23 4.25
C SER A 154 15.50 -3.86 4.45
N LYS A 155 15.97 -3.21 3.37
CA LYS A 155 16.59 -1.88 3.40
C LYS A 155 15.67 -0.78 3.94
N SER A 156 14.36 -0.99 3.90
CA SER A 156 13.36 -0.05 4.43
C SER A 156 13.14 -0.20 5.94
N PHE A 157 13.72 -1.22 6.56
CA PHE A 157 13.57 -1.51 7.98
C PHE A 157 14.77 -1.00 8.78
N LYS A 158 14.53 -0.70 10.05
CA LYS A 158 15.57 -0.21 10.96
C LYS A 158 16.67 -1.26 11.22
N ASP A 159 16.30 -2.52 11.22
CA ASP A 159 17.18 -3.68 11.36
C ASP A 159 16.96 -4.65 10.20
N PRO A 160 17.71 -4.52 9.10
CA PRO A 160 17.57 -5.36 7.92
C PRO A 160 17.81 -6.85 8.19
N GLU A 161 18.78 -7.18 9.05
CA GLU A 161 19.12 -8.58 9.35
C GLU A 161 17.98 -9.27 10.14
N GLN A 162 17.39 -8.57 11.10
CA GLN A 162 16.25 -9.08 11.85
C GLN A 162 15.05 -9.34 10.95
N TYR A 163 14.79 -8.46 9.99
CA TYR A 163 13.72 -8.64 9.01
C TYR A 163 13.95 -9.88 8.15
N VAL A 164 15.16 -10.05 7.60
CA VAL A 164 15.52 -11.21 6.77
C VAL A 164 15.34 -12.52 7.56
N ASN A 165 15.87 -12.58 8.79
CA ASN A 165 15.75 -13.76 9.65
C ASN A 165 14.28 -14.06 10.00
N TRP A 166 13.46 -13.04 10.22
CA TRP A 166 12.04 -13.21 10.50
C TRP A 166 11.29 -13.78 9.27
N ILE A 167 11.59 -13.30 8.05
CA ILE A 167 10.98 -13.83 6.83
C ILE A 167 11.34 -15.30 6.64
N TYR A 168 12.63 -15.68 6.74
CA TYR A 168 13.06 -17.07 6.57
C TYR A 168 12.59 -17.98 7.70
N GLY A 169 12.34 -17.45 8.89
CA GLY A 169 11.77 -18.18 10.02
C GLY A 169 10.25 -18.38 9.96
N ASN A 170 9.56 -17.73 9.00
CA ASN A 170 8.11 -17.78 8.87
C ASN A 170 7.70 -18.21 7.46
N GLU A 171 7.30 -19.48 7.33
CA GLU A 171 6.94 -20.09 6.03
C GLU A 171 5.81 -19.34 5.32
N GLU A 172 4.84 -18.81 6.06
CA GLU A 172 3.72 -18.03 5.51
C GLU A 172 4.20 -16.72 4.89
N GLN A 173 5.09 -16.02 5.58
CA GLN A 173 5.66 -14.76 5.07
C GLN A 173 6.56 -15.00 3.86
N LEU A 174 7.33 -16.06 3.87
CA LEU A 174 8.16 -16.46 2.73
C LEU A 174 7.29 -16.73 1.49
N LYS A 175 6.22 -17.52 1.64
CA LYS A 175 5.25 -17.77 0.58
C LYS A 175 4.55 -16.49 0.08
N ASN A 176 4.27 -15.56 0.95
CA ASN A 176 3.70 -14.27 0.56
C ASN A 176 4.66 -13.48 -0.34
N ILE A 177 5.95 -13.44 0.00
CA ILE A 177 6.96 -12.77 -0.84
C ILE A 177 7.14 -13.53 -2.16
N GLU A 178 7.20 -14.85 -2.14
CA GLU A 178 7.29 -15.66 -3.34
C GLU A 178 6.12 -15.40 -4.29
N SER A 179 4.90 -15.33 -3.77
CA SER A 179 3.70 -14.99 -4.56
C SER A 179 3.79 -13.61 -5.19
N LEU A 180 4.30 -12.61 -4.46
CA LEU A 180 4.52 -11.26 -5.00
C LEU A 180 5.56 -11.25 -6.13
N VAL A 181 6.65 -12.02 -5.98
CA VAL A 181 7.68 -12.16 -7.01
C VAL A 181 7.13 -12.88 -8.24
N LEU A 182 6.33 -13.93 -8.05
CA LEU A 182 5.63 -14.62 -9.14
C LEU A 182 4.71 -13.66 -9.91
N GLU A 183 3.91 -12.87 -9.19
CA GLU A 183 3.02 -11.88 -9.78
C GLU A 183 3.77 -10.79 -10.57
N ASP A 184 4.96 -10.41 -10.13
CA ASP A 184 5.82 -9.45 -10.83
C ASP A 184 6.52 -10.03 -12.08
N LYS A 185 6.65 -11.37 -12.15
CA LYS A 185 7.22 -12.09 -13.30
C LYS A 185 6.20 -12.36 -14.41
N VAL A 186 4.91 -12.35 -14.09
CA VAL A 186 3.79 -12.52 -15.04
C VAL A 186 3.56 -11.25 -15.84
#